data_b565783dcee842c73d2f8cdc862541d6
#
_entry.id   b565783dcee842c73d2f8cdc862541d6
#
_cell.length_a   1.000
_cell.length_b   1.000
_cell.length_c   1.000
_cell.angle_alpha   90.00
_cell.angle_beta   90.00
_cell.angle_gamma   90.00
#
_symmetry.space_group_name_H-M   'P 1'
#
loop_
_entity.id
_entity.type
_entity.pdbx_description
1 polymer ?
#
loop_
_entity_poly.entity_id
_entity_poly.type
_entity_poly.pdbx_seq_one_letter_code
_entity_poly.pdbx_strand_id
1 'polypeptide(L)'
;MNFIDFICILFLSVLFLKSLFKNILTAMKKVICLLFLSLTASSFAAVPALEREVLLELYHSTNGYHCKNKWNLAAPVATWYGVTVLEDKVVGLDLSDNNLSGALPESIGNLSSLKKINFCNNRIEGAIPKTIGNLTALTHLNLAHNQLSGVIPSSIGNLLNLVHIELFMNKLKGSLPFELGKLSKLEVLSIYNNEIEGKIPVSLYTMQSLKVMLLSGNRLNGELRSDIVKLKDLETFSLFDNELKGLIPKELEALKKLRELNISYNLFNGPVSKNLVDKDALNLTMLTSKGKVVLLETI
;
A
#
# COMPACT_ATOMS: atom_id res chain seq x y z
N MET A 1 -57.12 -40.32 60.43
CA MET A 1 -55.91 -39.50 60.05
C MET A 1 -55.89 -38.37 61.09
N ASN A 2 -54.99 -38.45 62.03
CA ASN A 2 -54.91 -37.46 63.12
C ASN A 2 -54.44 -36.09 62.56
N PHE A 3 -54.90 -34.99 63.14
CA PHE A 3 -54.52 -33.63 62.80
C PHE A 3 -53.01 -33.41 62.71
N ILE A 4 -52.25 -34.15 63.54
CA ILE A 4 -50.79 -34.15 63.57
C ILE A 4 -50.17 -34.76 62.28
N ASP A 5 -50.78 -35.86 61.76
CA ASP A 5 -50.33 -36.53 60.53
C ASP A 5 -50.54 -35.62 59.30
N PHE A 6 -51.61 -34.85 59.26
CA PHE A 6 -51.92 -33.89 58.21
C PHE A 6 -50.91 -32.75 58.19
N ILE A 7 -50.55 -32.21 59.38
CA ILE A 7 -49.55 -31.13 59.48
C ILE A 7 -48.15 -31.65 59.05
N CYS A 8 -47.80 -32.88 59.47
CA CYS A 8 -46.53 -33.46 59.07
C CYS A 8 -46.39 -33.66 57.55
N ILE A 9 -47.46 -34.13 56.91
CA ILE A 9 -47.49 -34.29 55.42
C ILE A 9 -47.41 -32.95 54.74
N LEU A 10 -48.10 -31.93 55.25
CA LEU A 10 -48.04 -30.57 54.71
C LEU A 10 -46.63 -29.97 54.81
N PHE A 11 -45.97 -30.19 55.98
CA PHE A 11 -44.62 -29.70 56.23
C PHE A 11 -43.57 -30.40 55.35
N LEU A 12 -43.69 -31.71 55.17
CA LEU A 12 -42.82 -32.49 54.23
C LEU A 12 -43.03 -32.08 52.81
N SER A 13 -44.26 -31.82 52.37
CA SER A 13 -44.54 -31.36 51.00
C SER A 13 -43.96 -29.96 50.74
N VAL A 14 -44.00 -29.05 51.71
CA VAL A 14 -43.38 -27.70 51.57
C VAL A 14 -41.85 -27.79 51.55
N LEU A 15 -41.25 -28.70 52.36
CA LEU A 15 -39.80 -28.93 52.27
C LEU A 15 -39.36 -29.54 50.98
N PHE A 16 -40.16 -30.49 50.46
CA PHE A 16 -39.91 -31.10 49.13
C PHE A 16 -40.02 -30.08 48.02
N LEU A 17 -41.05 -29.23 48.01
CA LEU A 17 -41.20 -28.13 47.05
C LEU A 17 -40.06 -27.13 47.14
N LYS A 18 -39.58 -26.75 48.34
CA LYS A 18 -38.42 -25.87 48.51
C LYS A 18 -37.15 -26.50 47.95
N SER A 19 -36.92 -27.79 48.18
CA SER A 19 -35.77 -28.51 47.63
C SER A 19 -35.84 -28.60 46.11
N LEU A 20 -37.02 -28.91 45.54
CA LEU A 20 -37.24 -28.98 44.12
C LEU A 20 -37.00 -27.60 43.42
N PHE A 21 -37.52 -26.53 44.05
CA PHE A 21 -37.33 -25.14 43.55
C PHE A 21 -35.85 -24.74 43.58
N LYS A 22 -35.10 -25.09 44.66
CA LYS A 22 -33.68 -24.86 44.77
C LYS A 22 -32.86 -25.56 43.67
N ASN A 23 -33.23 -26.81 43.37
CA ASN A 23 -32.57 -27.60 42.31
C ASN A 23 -32.87 -27.05 40.90
N ILE A 24 -34.12 -26.65 40.64
CA ILE A 24 -34.52 -26.00 39.39
C ILE A 24 -33.79 -24.67 39.22
N LEU A 25 -33.70 -23.83 40.24
CA LEU A 25 -33.01 -22.57 40.20
C LEU A 25 -31.50 -22.75 39.95
N THR A 26 -30.90 -23.80 40.53
CA THR A 26 -29.49 -24.14 40.32
C THR A 26 -29.23 -24.65 38.89
N ALA A 27 -30.14 -25.45 38.36
CA ALA A 27 -30.10 -25.92 36.98
C ALA A 27 -30.27 -24.75 36.00
N MET A 28 -31.22 -23.84 36.22
CA MET A 28 -31.41 -22.63 35.42
C MET A 28 -30.18 -21.74 35.47
N LYS A 29 -29.53 -21.52 36.60
CA LYS A 29 -28.27 -20.77 36.69
C LYS A 29 -27.16 -21.41 35.87
N LYS A 30 -27.02 -22.73 35.88
CA LYS A 30 -26.04 -23.46 35.05
C LYS A 30 -26.33 -23.31 33.56
N VAL A 31 -27.61 -23.42 33.15
CA VAL A 31 -28.02 -23.23 31.73
C VAL A 31 -27.79 -21.78 31.28
N ILE A 32 -28.12 -20.79 32.14
CA ILE A 32 -27.87 -19.38 31.86
C ILE A 32 -26.37 -19.10 31.77
N CYS A 33 -25.52 -19.65 32.66
CA CYS A 33 -24.08 -19.55 32.55
C CYS A 33 -23.54 -20.21 31.26
N LEU A 34 -24.05 -21.36 30.87
CA LEU A 34 -23.70 -22.02 29.60
C LEU A 34 -24.14 -21.21 28.38
N LEU A 35 -25.31 -20.59 28.41
CA LEU A 35 -25.79 -19.67 27.38
C LEU A 35 -24.95 -18.38 27.31
N PHE A 36 -24.58 -17.83 28.47
CA PHE A 36 -23.66 -16.67 28.51
C PHE A 36 -22.24 -17.03 28.03
N LEU A 37 -21.72 -18.22 28.37
CA LEU A 37 -20.44 -18.68 27.83
C LEU A 37 -20.50 -18.93 26.30
N SER A 38 -21.63 -19.37 25.75
CA SER A 38 -21.79 -19.53 24.30
C SER A 38 -22.01 -18.20 23.58
N LEU A 39 -22.55 -17.16 24.26
CA LEU A 39 -22.68 -15.82 23.70
C LEU A 39 -21.37 -14.99 23.78
N THR A 40 -20.46 -15.36 24.69
CA THR A 40 -19.14 -14.71 24.81
C THR A 40 -18.03 -15.47 24.06
N ALA A 41 -18.33 -16.56 23.37
CA ALA A 41 -17.54 -16.96 22.25
C ALA A 41 -17.66 -15.81 21.23
N SER A 42 -16.81 -14.77 21.43
CA SER A 42 -16.52 -13.80 20.40
C SER A 42 -16.28 -14.65 19.15
N SER A 43 -17.25 -14.68 18.25
CA SER A 43 -17.01 -15.12 16.90
C SER A 43 -15.90 -14.20 16.43
N PHE A 44 -14.63 -14.59 16.62
CA PHE A 44 -13.58 -14.06 15.77
C PHE A 44 -14.01 -14.51 14.41
N ALA A 45 -14.70 -13.62 13.76
CA ALA A 45 -15.16 -13.80 12.44
C ALA A 45 -13.96 -14.28 11.63
N ALA A 46 -14.08 -15.45 11.05
CA ALA A 46 -12.95 -16.11 10.41
C ALA A 46 -12.75 -15.50 9.05
N VAL A 47 -11.58 -14.94 8.80
CA VAL A 47 -11.15 -14.55 7.46
C VAL A 47 -11.48 -15.69 6.49
N PRO A 48 -12.10 -15.40 5.31
CA PRO A 48 -12.46 -16.42 4.33
C PRO A 48 -11.28 -17.35 4.02
N ALA A 49 -11.56 -18.63 3.84
CA ALA A 49 -10.53 -19.63 3.55
C ALA A 49 -9.63 -19.23 2.38
N LEU A 50 -10.22 -18.66 1.31
CA LEU A 50 -9.47 -18.18 0.16
C LEU A 50 -8.46 -17.09 0.52
N GLU A 51 -8.82 -16.08 1.32
CA GLU A 51 -7.90 -15.02 1.73
C GLU A 51 -6.76 -15.57 2.62
N ARG A 52 -7.10 -16.56 3.48
CA ARG A 52 -6.08 -17.25 4.28
C ARG A 52 -5.09 -18.03 3.40
N GLU A 53 -5.57 -18.72 2.37
CA GLU A 53 -4.71 -19.43 1.41
C GLU A 53 -3.77 -18.48 0.68
N VAL A 54 -4.28 -17.33 0.23
CA VAL A 54 -3.43 -16.27 -0.39
C VAL A 54 -2.34 -15.80 0.55
N LEU A 55 -2.66 -15.57 1.84
CA LEU A 55 -1.65 -15.18 2.82
C LEU A 55 -0.63 -16.28 3.08
N LEU A 56 -1.04 -17.55 3.09
CA LEU A 56 -0.13 -18.69 3.20
C LEU A 56 0.80 -18.77 1.97
N GLU A 57 0.27 -18.58 0.77
CA GLU A 57 1.08 -18.56 -0.44
C GLU A 57 2.06 -17.38 -0.41
N LEU A 58 1.63 -16.19 0.01
CA LEU A 58 2.51 -15.05 0.22
C LEU A 58 3.64 -15.39 1.22
N TYR A 59 3.30 -16.01 2.35
CA TYR A 59 4.27 -16.41 3.37
C TYR A 59 5.30 -17.38 2.82
N HIS A 60 4.88 -18.36 2.02
CA HIS A 60 5.79 -19.35 1.44
C HIS A 60 6.65 -18.75 0.32
N SER A 61 6.05 -17.99 -0.59
CA SER A 61 6.73 -17.40 -1.75
C SER A 61 7.74 -16.31 -1.35
N THR A 62 7.52 -15.67 -0.19
CA THR A 62 8.42 -14.63 0.35
C THR A 62 9.32 -15.13 1.48
N ASN A 63 9.53 -16.45 1.60
CA ASN A 63 10.37 -17.09 2.63
C ASN A 63 10.02 -16.65 4.06
N GLY A 64 8.74 -16.59 4.39
CA GLY A 64 8.22 -16.15 5.68
C GLY A 64 8.80 -16.86 6.90
N TYR A 65 9.37 -18.07 6.73
CA TYR A 65 10.09 -18.79 7.77
C TYR A 65 11.37 -18.08 8.26
N HIS A 66 11.91 -17.18 7.43
CA HIS A 66 13.14 -16.41 7.73
C HIS A 66 12.83 -14.95 8.10
N CYS A 67 11.54 -14.59 8.19
CA CYS A 67 11.12 -13.27 8.61
C CYS A 67 11.56 -12.94 10.05
N LYS A 68 11.72 -11.65 10.34
CA LYS A 68 11.93 -11.17 11.71
C LYS A 68 10.70 -11.49 12.56
N ASN A 69 9.51 -11.15 12.07
CA ASN A 69 8.23 -11.38 12.73
C ASN A 69 7.46 -12.48 11.99
N LYS A 70 7.64 -13.71 12.44
CA LYS A 70 7.03 -14.90 11.82
C LYS A 70 5.55 -15.01 12.18
N TRP A 71 4.75 -15.50 11.25
CA TRP A 71 3.38 -15.86 11.54
C TRP A 71 3.28 -17.21 12.25
N ASN A 72 2.44 -17.30 13.27
CA ASN A 72 1.98 -18.57 13.80
C ASN A 72 0.82 -19.06 12.92
N LEU A 73 1.12 -19.95 11.97
CA LEU A 73 0.15 -20.41 10.98
C LEU A 73 -1.01 -21.22 11.57
N ALA A 74 -0.89 -21.69 12.81
CA ALA A 74 -1.98 -22.34 13.53
C ALA A 74 -2.95 -21.35 14.21
N ALA A 75 -2.53 -20.09 14.37
CA ALA A 75 -3.34 -19.05 14.99
C ALA A 75 -4.28 -18.37 13.99
N PRO A 76 -5.35 -17.69 14.48
CA PRO A 76 -6.23 -16.89 13.62
C PRO A 76 -5.46 -15.81 12.82
N VAL A 77 -5.83 -15.58 11.55
CA VAL A 77 -5.18 -14.61 10.65
C VAL A 77 -5.12 -13.21 11.25
N ALA A 78 -6.16 -12.79 11.99
CA ALA A 78 -6.20 -11.48 12.64
C ALA A 78 -5.10 -11.27 13.70
N THR A 79 -4.40 -12.34 14.11
CA THR A 79 -3.26 -12.27 15.05
C THR A 79 -1.90 -12.30 14.34
N TRP A 80 -1.89 -12.44 13.02
CA TRP A 80 -0.63 -12.48 12.28
C TRP A 80 -0.02 -11.09 12.19
N TYR A 81 1.29 -11.02 12.44
CA TYR A 81 2.00 -9.75 12.40
C TYR A 81 1.76 -9.00 11.09
N GLY A 82 1.41 -7.73 11.19
CA GLY A 82 1.21 -6.85 10.04
C GLY A 82 -0.07 -7.10 9.24
N VAL A 83 -0.90 -8.07 9.61
CA VAL A 83 -2.19 -8.31 8.96
C VAL A 83 -3.29 -7.54 9.69
N THR A 84 -4.02 -6.70 8.96
CA THR A 84 -5.19 -5.98 9.47
C THR A 84 -6.45 -6.59 8.88
N VAL A 85 -7.33 -7.04 9.76
CA VAL A 85 -8.63 -7.63 9.41
C VAL A 85 -9.74 -6.69 9.86
N LEU A 86 -10.71 -6.45 8.98
CA LEU A 86 -11.94 -5.68 9.27
C LEU A 86 -13.11 -6.40 8.60
N GLU A 87 -14.18 -6.65 9.35
CA GLU A 87 -15.38 -7.33 8.85
C GLU A 87 -15.03 -8.62 8.09
N ASP A 88 -14.19 -9.45 8.69
CA ASP A 88 -13.70 -10.73 8.17
C ASP A 88 -12.85 -10.66 6.90
N LYS A 89 -12.48 -9.46 6.47
CA LYS A 89 -11.67 -9.23 5.27
C LYS A 89 -10.28 -8.71 5.63
N VAL A 90 -9.29 -9.17 4.90
CA VAL A 90 -7.93 -8.60 4.96
C VAL A 90 -7.94 -7.24 4.27
N VAL A 91 -7.76 -6.18 5.04
CA VAL A 91 -7.78 -4.80 4.55
C VAL A 91 -6.40 -4.12 4.57
N GLY A 92 -5.43 -4.71 5.25
CA GLY A 92 -4.08 -4.17 5.33
C GLY A 92 -3.01 -5.24 5.50
N LEU A 93 -1.88 -5.03 4.83
CA LEU A 93 -0.67 -5.82 4.99
C LEU A 93 0.51 -4.85 5.21
N ASP A 94 1.03 -4.78 6.44
CA ASP A 94 2.25 -4.06 6.76
C ASP A 94 3.32 -5.05 7.23
N LEU A 95 4.16 -5.45 6.27
CA LEU A 95 5.27 -6.36 6.48
C LEU A 95 6.61 -5.66 6.19
N SER A 96 6.66 -4.35 6.41
CA SER A 96 7.88 -3.57 6.24
C SER A 96 8.98 -4.03 7.20
N ASP A 97 10.23 -3.88 6.79
CA ASP A 97 11.42 -4.23 7.59
C ASP A 97 11.43 -5.67 8.12
N ASN A 98 10.81 -6.61 7.41
CA ASN A 98 10.55 -7.96 7.93
C ASN A 98 11.44 -9.06 7.32
N ASN A 99 12.46 -8.71 6.54
CA ASN A 99 13.39 -9.66 5.91
C ASN A 99 12.71 -10.65 4.94
N LEU A 100 11.59 -10.23 4.32
CA LEU A 100 10.95 -11.00 3.23
C LEU A 100 11.92 -11.13 2.06
N SER A 101 11.95 -12.31 1.42
CA SER A 101 12.76 -12.57 0.21
C SER A 101 11.99 -13.51 -0.72
N GLY A 102 12.33 -13.51 -2.02
CA GLY A 102 11.57 -14.24 -3.03
C GLY A 102 10.53 -13.36 -3.69
N ALA A 103 9.49 -13.92 -4.31
CA ALA A 103 8.60 -13.20 -5.22
C ALA A 103 7.17 -13.04 -4.66
N LEU A 104 6.50 -11.97 -5.06
CA LEU A 104 5.07 -11.78 -4.77
C LEU A 104 4.25 -12.75 -5.61
N PRO A 105 3.30 -13.50 -5.01
CA PRO A 105 2.47 -14.44 -5.76
C PRO A 105 1.37 -13.71 -6.55
N GLU A 106 0.98 -14.28 -7.69
CA GLU A 106 -0.14 -13.75 -8.48
C GLU A 106 -1.47 -13.77 -7.71
N SER A 107 -1.63 -14.69 -6.77
CA SER A 107 -2.84 -14.78 -5.94
C SER A 107 -3.07 -13.58 -5.03
N ILE A 108 -2.05 -12.70 -4.82
CA ILE A 108 -2.22 -11.49 -4.00
C ILE A 108 -3.37 -10.62 -4.50
N GLY A 109 -3.64 -10.64 -5.81
CA GLY A 109 -4.77 -9.94 -6.43
C GLY A 109 -6.16 -10.43 -6.00
N ASN A 110 -6.24 -11.55 -5.27
CA ASN A 110 -7.50 -12.09 -4.75
C ASN A 110 -7.91 -11.45 -3.41
N LEU A 111 -7.03 -10.65 -2.78
CA LEU A 111 -7.35 -9.88 -1.57
C LEU A 111 -8.11 -8.58 -1.92
N SER A 112 -9.27 -8.72 -2.54
CA SER A 112 -10.01 -7.60 -3.17
C SER A 112 -10.40 -6.46 -2.22
N SER A 113 -10.46 -6.71 -0.90
CA SER A 113 -10.75 -5.73 0.13
C SER A 113 -9.52 -4.96 0.63
N LEU A 114 -8.32 -5.28 0.11
CA LEU A 114 -7.06 -4.73 0.58
C LEU A 114 -6.96 -3.23 0.25
N LYS A 115 -6.74 -2.42 1.28
CA LYS A 115 -6.60 -0.95 1.19
C LYS A 115 -5.16 -0.48 1.29
N LYS A 116 -4.31 -1.23 2.00
CA LYS A 116 -2.90 -0.89 2.20
C LYS A 116 -2.00 -2.09 2.01
N ILE A 117 -0.93 -1.91 1.23
CA ILE A 117 0.23 -2.79 1.16
C ILE A 117 1.46 -1.96 1.52
N ASN A 118 2.18 -2.39 2.54
CA ASN A 118 3.49 -1.88 2.89
C ASN A 118 4.47 -3.05 3.06
N PHE A 119 5.32 -3.25 2.06
CA PHE A 119 6.39 -4.23 2.08
C PHE A 119 7.77 -3.55 1.93
N CYS A 120 7.84 -2.28 2.32
CA CYS A 120 9.05 -1.48 2.26
C CYS A 120 10.22 -2.15 3.02
N ASN A 121 11.44 -1.94 2.51
CA ASN A 121 12.66 -2.37 3.16
C ASN A 121 12.71 -3.89 3.44
N ASN A 122 12.59 -4.66 2.35
CA ASN A 122 12.71 -6.11 2.32
C ASN A 122 13.68 -6.55 1.21
N ARG A 123 13.67 -7.81 0.83
CA ARG A 123 14.49 -8.38 -0.27
C ARG A 123 13.61 -9.07 -1.30
N ILE A 124 12.39 -8.56 -1.49
CA ILE A 124 11.43 -9.12 -2.46
C ILE A 124 11.97 -8.90 -3.86
N GLU A 125 11.98 -9.96 -4.66
CA GLU A 125 12.51 -9.97 -6.03
C GLU A 125 11.44 -10.36 -7.06
N GLY A 126 11.83 -10.45 -8.33
CA GLY A 126 10.88 -10.78 -9.40
C GLY A 126 10.03 -9.59 -9.82
N ALA A 127 8.97 -9.85 -10.56
CA ALA A 127 8.09 -8.82 -11.11
C ALA A 127 6.95 -8.46 -10.14
N ILE A 128 6.42 -7.25 -10.28
CA ILE A 128 5.13 -6.89 -9.68
C ILE A 128 4.05 -7.70 -10.40
N PRO A 129 3.25 -8.53 -9.69
CA PRO A 129 2.22 -9.35 -10.31
C PRO A 129 1.20 -8.51 -11.09
N LYS A 130 0.79 -8.97 -12.27
CA LYS A 130 -0.24 -8.27 -13.07
C LYS A 130 -1.59 -8.20 -12.36
N THR A 131 -1.86 -9.17 -11.51
CA THR A 131 -3.07 -9.25 -10.69
C THR A 131 -3.14 -8.17 -9.61
N ILE A 132 -2.05 -7.41 -9.37
CA ILE A 132 -2.08 -6.24 -8.47
C ILE A 132 -3.22 -5.29 -8.85
N GLY A 133 -3.52 -5.16 -10.15
CA GLY A 133 -4.62 -4.34 -10.66
C GLY A 133 -6.04 -4.80 -10.26
N ASN A 134 -6.18 -5.97 -9.64
CA ASN A 134 -7.44 -6.46 -9.12
C ASN A 134 -7.77 -5.89 -7.73
N LEU A 135 -6.78 -5.28 -7.06
CA LEU A 135 -6.92 -4.70 -5.73
C LEU A 135 -7.61 -3.32 -5.78
N THR A 136 -8.81 -3.26 -6.33
CA THR A 136 -9.50 -1.99 -6.63
C THR A 136 -9.84 -1.14 -5.41
N ALA A 137 -9.80 -1.71 -4.19
CA ALA A 137 -9.95 -0.98 -2.93
C ALA A 137 -8.63 -0.33 -2.45
N LEU A 138 -7.48 -0.62 -3.13
CA LEU A 138 -6.16 -0.19 -2.67
C LEU A 138 -6.02 1.34 -2.76
N THR A 139 -5.54 1.92 -1.65
CA THR A 139 -5.25 3.35 -1.52
C THR A 139 -3.76 3.63 -1.36
N HIS A 140 -2.99 2.69 -0.82
CA HIS A 140 -1.55 2.83 -0.59
C HIS A 140 -0.82 1.57 -1.03
N LEU A 141 0.14 1.74 -1.92
CA LEU A 141 1.04 0.68 -2.38
C LEU A 141 2.48 1.11 -2.13
N ASN A 142 3.11 0.53 -1.13
CA ASN A 142 4.52 0.75 -0.84
C ASN A 142 5.31 -0.57 -0.98
N LEU A 143 6.14 -0.62 -2.03
CA LEU A 143 7.07 -1.73 -2.32
C LEU A 143 8.52 -1.21 -2.40
N ALA A 144 8.81 -0.03 -1.86
CA ALA A 144 10.09 0.62 -1.91
C ALA A 144 11.20 -0.19 -1.21
N HIS A 145 12.46 0.07 -1.56
CA HIS A 145 13.62 -0.60 -0.97
C HIS A 145 13.51 -2.14 -1.05
N ASN A 146 13.41 -2.65 -2.26
CA ASN A 146 13.36 -4.09 -2.54
C ASN A 146 14.27 -4.43 -3.75
N GLN A 147 14.13 -5.62 -4.29
CA GLN A 147 14.87 -6.08 -5.48
C GLN A 147 13.93 -6.38 -6.65
N LEU A 148 12.74 -5.76 -6.65
CA LEU A 148 11.75 -5.95 -7.71
C LEU A 148 12.31 -5.55 -9.07
N SER A 149 12.01 -6.34 -10.08
CA SER A 149 12.50 -6.19 -11.44
C SER A 149 11.36 -6.28 -12.46
N GLY A 150 11.68 -6.21 -13.76
CA GLY A 150 10.65 -6.21 -14.79
C GLY A 150 9.93 -4.88 -14.89
N VAL A 151 8.77 -4.85 -15.50
CA VAL A 151 8.02 -3.63 -15.79
C VAL A 151 6.97 -3.32 -14.73
N ILE A 152 6.63 -2.05 -14.58
CA ILE A 152 5.42 -1.67 -13.84
C ILE A 152 4.22 -2.12 -14.69
N PRO A 153 3.35 -3.02 -14.20
CA PRO A 153 2.26 -3.56 -15.02
C PRO A 153 1.21 -2.48 -15.34
N SER A 154 0.72 -2.47 -16.58
CA SER A 154 -0.32 -1.51 -17.00
C SER A 154 -1.62 -1.66 -16.19
N SER A 155 -1.88 -2.84 -15.63
CA SER A 155 -3.01 -3.09 -14.74
C SER A 155 -3.03 -2.21 -13.49
N ILE A 156 -1.90 -1.59 -13.11
CA ILE A 156 -1.85 -0.63 -12.00
C ILE A 156 -2.83 0.54 -12.20
N GLY A 157 -3.12 0.89 -13.47
CA GLY A 157 -4.11 1.90 -13.81
C GLY A 157 -5.57 1.54 -13.48
N ASN A 158 -5.84 0.30 -13.03
CA ASN A 158 -7.16 -0.11 -12.57
C ASN A 158 -7.42 0.27 -11.09
N LEU A 159 -6.37 0.69 -10.38
CA LEU A 159 -6.41 1.02 -8.95
C LEU A 159 -6.93 2.46 -8.72
N LEU A 160 -8.14 2.74 -9.16
CA LEU A 160 -8.72 4.10 -9.21
C LEU A 160 -8.86 4.78 -7.83
N ASN A 161 -8.68 4.04 -6.73
CA ASN A 161 -8.67 4.57 -5.38
C ASN A 161 -7.26 4.86 -4.84
N LEU A 162 -6.22 4.61 -5.64
CA LEU A 162 -4.85 4.77 -5.20
C LEU A 162 -4.50 6.25 -4.99
N VAL A 163 -3.93 6.52 -3.82
CA VAL A 163 -3.47 7.85 -3.39
C VAL A 163 -1.94 7.89 -3.35
N HIS A 164 -1.28 6.81 -2.92
CA HIS A 164 0.18 6.72 -2.84
C HIS A 164 0.71 5.50 -3.60
N ILE A 165 1.72 5.75 -4.45
CA ILE A 165 2.57 4.72 -5.06
C ILE A 165 4.02 5.01 -4.70
N GLU A 166 4.67 4.06 -4.03
CA GLU A 166 6.07 4.12 -3.63
C GLU A 166 6.78 2.84 -4.08
N LEU A 167 7.55 2.96 -5.16
CA LEU A 167 8.30 1.86 -5.79
C LEU A 167 9.80 2.16 -5.88
N PHE A 168 10.27 3.20 -5.19
CA PHE A 168 11.65 3.67 -5.27
C PHE A 168 12.66 2.65 -4.73
N MET A 169 13.91 2.77 -5.20
CA MET A 169 15.02 1.89 -4.82
C MET A 169 14.69 0.40 -5.08
N ASN A 170 14.45 0.10 -6.35
CA ASN A 170 14.24 -1.24 -6.91
C ASN A 170 15.06 -1.40 -8.20
N LYS A 171 14.80 -2.45 -8.98
CA LYS A 171 15.42 -2.74 -10.28
C LYS A 171 14.35 -2.76 -11.39
N LEU A 172 13.30 -1.96 -11.25
CA LEU A 172 12.21 -1.87 -12.22
C LEU A 172 12.71 -1.23 -13.51
N LYS A 173 12.28 -1.74 -14.67
CA LYS A 173 12.73 -1.32 -15.99
C LYS A 173 11.58 -1.14 -16.97
N GLY A 174 11.92 -0.74 -18.21
CA GLY A 174 10.92 -0.43 -19.24
C GLY A 174 10.27 0.91 -19.00
N SER A 175 9.20 1.21 -19.71
CA SER A 175 8.57 2.54 -19.69
C SER A 175 7.52 2.67 -18.60
N LEU A 176 7.28 3.89 -18.14
CA LEU A 176 6.12 4.22 -17.31
C LEU A 176 4.83 3.90 -18.09
N PRO A 177 3.92 3.09 -17.56
CA PRO A 177 2.68 2.76 -18.26
C PRO A 177 1.77 3.99 -18.43
N PHE A 178 1.21 4.15 -19.63
CA PHE A 178 0.26 5.22 -19.95
C PHE A 178 -0.95 5.21 -18.99
N GLU A 179 -1.33 4.04 -18.51
CA GLU A 179 -2.46 3.79 -17.62
C GLU A 179 -2.30 4.44 -16.24
N LEU A 180 -1.10 4.81 -15.81
CA LEU A 180 -0.89 5.60 -14.59
C LEU A 180 -1.73 6.88 -14.59
N GLY A 181 -1.91 7.52 -15.75
CA GLY A 181 -2.72 8.72 -15.88
C GLY A 181 -4.22 8.56 -15.56
N LYS A 182 -4.72 7.32 -15.42
CA LYS A 182 -6.10 7.04 -14.96
C LYS A 182 -6.30 7.25 -13.46
N LEU A 183 -5.20 7.32 -12.69
CA LEU A 183 -5.21 7.39 -11.24
C LEU A 183 -5.50 8.83 -10.76
N SER A 184 -6.73 9.28 -10.95
CA SER A 184 -7.14 10.67 -10.68
C SER A 184 -7.04 11.11 -9.23
N LYS A 185 -6.95 10.16 -8.28
CA LYS A 185 -6.79 10.43 -6.84
C LYS A 185 -5.33 10.39 -6.37
N LEU A 186 -4.38 10.05 -7.27
CA LEU A 186 -2.99 9.88 -6.88
C LEU A 186 -2.37 11.22 -6.48
N GLU A 187 -1.86 11.27 -5.26
CA GLU A 187 -1.16 12.42 -4.69
C GLU A 187 0.35 12.24 -4.69
N VAL A 188 0.83 11.01 -4.50
CA VAL A 188 2.26 10.69 -4.43
C VAL A 188 2.62 9.61 -5.43
N LEU A 189 3.53 9.94 -6.35
CA LEU A 189 4.17 9.03 -7.30
C LEU A 189 5.67 9.06 -7.05
N SER A 190 6.21 8.03 -6.42
CA SER A 190 7.63 7.91 -6.06
C SER A 190 8.23 6.64 -6.65
N ILE A 191 9.05 6.78 -7.72
CA ILE A 191 9.65 5.67 -8.47
C ILE A 191 11.17 5.90 -8.66
N TYR A 192 11.77 6.79 -7.87
CA TYR A 192 13.17 7.15 -8.02
C TYR A 192 14.13 5.97 -7.75
N ASN A 193 15.33 6.04 -8.28
CA ASN A 193 16.36 4.99 -8.19
C ASN A 193 15.84 3.62 -8.66
N ASN A 194 15.55 3.57 -9.97
CA ASN A 194 15.17 2.37 -10.71
C ASN A 194 15.90 2.39 -12.09
N GLU A 195 15.51 1.51 -12.99
CA GLU A 195 16.03 1.46 -14.37
C GLU A 195 14.94 1.80 -15.39
N ILE A 196 13.99 2.67 -15.03
CA ILE A 196 12.87 3.07 -15.88
C ILE A 196 13.39 3.92 -17.03
N GLU A 197 12.96 3.59 -18.25
CA GLU A 197 13.41 4.22 -19.50
C GLU A 197 12.24 4.79 -20.32
N GLY A 198 12.57 5.42 -21.44
CA GLY A 198 11.56 5.99 -22.33
C GLY A 198 11.06 7.34 -21.87
N LYS A 199 9.98 7.81 -22.52
CA LYS A 199 9.44 9.17 -22.29
C LYS A 199 8.48 9.18 -21.10
N ILE A 200 8.33 10.33 -20.46
CA ILE A 200 7.24 10.58 -19.51
C ILE A 200 5.92 10.56 -20.30
N PRO A 201 4.98 9.64 -19.98
CA PRO A 201 3.72 9.54 -20.70
C PRO A 201 2.89 10.82 -20.59
N VAL A 202 2.26 11.23 -21.68
CA VAL A 202 1.42 12.44 -21.69
C VAL A 202 0.23 12.36 -20.72
N SER A 203 -0.21 11.15 -20.40
CA SER A 203 -1.27 10.89 -19.45
C SER A 203 -0.93 11.33 -18.01
N LEU A 204 0.36 11.33 -17.63
CA LEU A 204 0.77 11.79 -16.31
C LEU A 204 0.46 13.28 -16.07
N TYR A 205 0.52 14.07 -17.14
CA TYR A 205 0.20 15.51 -17.05
C TYR A 205 -1.30 15.80 -16.84
N THR A 206 -2.15 14.78 -16.86
CA THR A 206 -3.59 14.92 -16.56
C THR A 206 -3.96 14.64 -15.10
N MET A 207 -2.99 14.25 -14.26
CA MET A 207 -3.18 13.85 -12.87
C MET A 207 -3.25 15.07 -11.94
N GLN A 208 -4.39 15.74 -11.90
CA GLN A 208 -4.54 17.03 -11.22
C GLN A 208 -4.36 16.96 -9.69
N SER A 209 -4.57 15.80 -9.07
CA SER A 209 -4.38 15.60 -7.62
C SER A 209 -2.93 15.40 -7.22
N LEU A 210 -2.00 15.27 -8.20
CA LEU A 210 -0.61 14.93 -7.93
C LEU A 210 0.13 16.07 -7.26
N LYS A 211 0.66 15.80 -6.05
CA LYS A 211 1.42 16.73 -5.21
C LYS A 211 2.92 16.44 -5.26
N VAL A 212 3.27 15.17 -5.31
CA VAL A 212 4.67 14.72 -5.26
C VAL A 212 4.93 13.79 -6.45
N MET A 213 5.90 14.17 -7.30
CA MET A 213 6.39 13.36 -8.42
C MET A 213 7.90 13.21 -8.34
N LEU A 214 8.36 12.03 -7.91
CA LEU A 214 9.78 11.70 -7.73
C LEU A 214 10.17 10.59 -8.70
N LEU A 215 10.88 10.94 -9.76
CA LEU A 215 11.33 10.05 -10.84
C LEU A 215 12.86 10.06 -11.01
N SER A 216 13.59 10.60 -10.04
CA SER A 216 15.05 10.76 -10.06
C SER A 216 15.79 9.43 -10.21
N GLY A 217 17.04 9.46 -10.71
CA GLY A 217 17.88 8.26 -10.78
C GLY A 217 17.26 7.16 -11.62
N ASN A 218 16.84 7.49 -12.84
CA ASN A 218 16.29 6.58 -13.82
C ASN A 218 16.97 6.82 -15.19
N ARG A 219 16.43 6.22 -16.27
CA ARG A 219 16.90 6.41 -17.64
C ARG A 219 15.84 7.07 -18.52
N LEU A 220 15.01 7.94 -17.90
CA LEU A 220 13.94 8.64 -18.63
C LEU A 220 14.56 9.59 -19.65
N ASN A 221 14.01 9.58 -20.87
CA ASN A 221 14.52 10.36 -22.00
C ASN A 221 13.41 11.15 -22.71
N GLY A 222 13.79 11.82 -23.81
CA GLY A 222 12.88 12.70 -24.54
C GLY A 222 12.80 14.08 -23.89
N GLU A 223 11.70 14.77 -24.08
CA GLU A 223 11.52 16.17 -23.68
C GLU A 223 10.53 16.28 -22.52
N LEU A 224 10.78 17.23 -21.63
CA LEU A 224 9.78 17.66 -20.65
C LEU A 224 8.77 18.57 -21.35
N ARG A 225 7.50 18.20 -21.32
CA ARG A 225 6.45 18.91 -22.07
C ARG A 225 5.92 20.11 -21.30
N SER A 226 5.49 21.13 -22.03
CA SER A 226 4.78 22.30 -21.48
C SER A 226 3.45 21.93 -20.77
N ASP A 227 2.90 20.74 -21.08
CA ASP A 227 1.73 20.18 -20.38
C ASP A 227 1.92 20.06 -18.86
N ILE A 228 3.16 20.12 -18.34
CA ILE A 228 3.48 20.11 -16.90
C ILE A 228 2.67 21.17 -16.13
N VAL A 229 2.31 22.28 -16.76
CA VAL A 229 1.49 23.34 -16.15
C VAL A 229 0.10 22.88 -15.70
N LYS A 230 -0.38 21.75 -16.21
CA LYS A 230 -1.67 21.17 -15.82
C LYS A 230 -1.66 20.57 -14.42
N LEU A 231 -0.47 20.23 -13.89
CA LEU A 231 -0.29 19.67 -12.55
C LEU A 231 -0.28 20.79 -11.50
N LYS A 232 -1.41 21.47 -11.34
CA LYS A 232 -1.53 22.71 -10.54
C LYS A 232 -1.27 22.51 -9.04
N ASP A 233 -1.45 21.28 -8.56
CA ASP A 233 -1.27 20.91 -7.17
C ASP A 233 0.12 20.37 -6.86
N LEU A 234 1.03 20.32 -7.85
CA LEU A 234 2.37 19.80 -7.69
C LEU A 234 3.19 20.70 -6.75
N GLU A 235 3.71 20.10 -5.67
CA GLU A 235 4.51 20.74 -4.63
C GLU A 235 5.98 20.32 -4.69
N THR A 236 6.24 19.04 -4.95
CA THR A 236 7.59 18.47 -5.09
C THR A 236 7.73 17.77 -6.43
N PHE A 237 8.71 18.17 -7.23
CA PHE A 237 9.00 17.60 -8.52
C PHE A 237 10.48 17.31 -8.69
N SER A 238 10.83 16.04 -8.91
CA SER A 238 12.20 15.65 -9.16
C SER A 238 12.35 14.70 -10.34
N LEU A 239 13.20 15.10 -11.28
CA LEU A 239 13.69 14.34 -12.42
C LEU A 239 15.22 14.23 -12.40
N PHE A 240 15.84 14.56 -11.27
CA PHE A 240 17.29 14.54 -11.08
C PHE A 240 17.91 13.23 -11.61
N ASP A 241 19.06 13.33 -12.29
CA ASP A 241 19.79 12.18 -12.78
C ASP A 241 18.96 11.27 -13.70
N ASN A 242 18.70 11.80 -14.92
CA ASN A 242 17.99 11.14 -16.01
C ASN A 242 18.62 11.55 -17.39
N GLU A 243 18.02 11.12 -18.49
CA GLU A 243 18.49 11.41 -19.86
C GLU A 243 17.56 12.36 -20.62
N LEU A 244 16.80 13.20 -19.91
CA LEU A 244 15.87 14.15 -20.52
C LEU A 244 16.64 15.26 -21.25
N LYS A 245 16.13 15.70 -22.40
CA LYS A 245 16.80 16.66 -23.28
C LYS A 245 15.84 17.74 -23.81
N GLY A 246 16.39 18.67 -24.60
CA GLY A 246 15.64 19.78 -25.17
C GLY A 246 15.56 20.95 -24.20
N LEU A 247 14.60 21.85 -24.43
CA LEU A 247 14.40 23.03 -23.59
C LEU A 247 13.63 22.70 -22.31
N ILE A 248 13.98 23.40 -21.23
CA ILE A 248 13.15 23.36 -20.04
C ILE A 248 11.91 24.24 -20.28
N PRO A 249 10.68 23.72 -20.16
CA PRO A 249 9.48 24.50 -20.43
C PRO A 249 9.29 25.60 -19.40
N LYS A 250 9.17 26.85 -19.85
CA LYS A 250 8.89 28.02 -18.99
C LYS A 250 7.61 27.87 -18.18
N GLU A 251 6.71 27.01 -18.59
CA GLU A 251 5.45 26.70 -17.93
C GLU A 251 5.63 26.12 -16.54
N LEU A 252 6.82 25.59 -16.21
CA LEU A 252 7.19 25.20 -14.83
C LEU A 252 7.06 26.37 -13.84
N GLU A 253 7.32 27.60 -14.27
CA GLU A 253 7.22 28.80 -13.41
C GLU A 253 5.77 29.12 -13.01
N ALA A 254 4.80 28.67 -13.79
CA ALA A 254 3.38 28.86 -13.53
C ALA A 254 2.83 27.92 -12.43
N LEU A 255 3.61 26.95 -11.98
CA LEU A 255 3.24 26.04 -10.89
C LEU A 255 3.40 26.75 -9.55
N LYS A 256 2.35 27.41 -9.09
CA LYS A 256 2.38 28.27 -7.90
C LYS A 256 2.61 27.52 -6.58
N LYS A 257 2.23 26.23 -6.54
CA LYS A 257 2.42 25.39 -5.35
C LYS A 257 3.78 24.68 -5.30
N LEU A 258 4.54 24.72 -6.40
CA LEU A 258 5.83 24.05 -6.52
C LEU A 258 6.86 24.72 -5.58
N ARG A 259 7.29 23.96 -4.56
CA ARG A 259 8.26 24.37 -3.54
C ARG A 259 9.63 23.75 -3.76
N GLU A 260 9.64 22.48 -4.18
CA GLU A 260 10.86 21.70 -4.40
C GLU A 260 10.93 21.26 -5.86
N LEU A 261 11.99 21.72 -6.52
CA LEU A 261 12.33 21.35 -7.89
C LEU A 261 13.74 20.77 -7.90
N ASN A 262 13.94 19.66 -8.58
CA ASN A 262 15.25 19.14 -8.92
C ASN A 262 15.19 18.43 -10.27
N ILE A 263 15.63 19.12 -11.32
CA ILE A 263 15.70 18.57 -12.68
C ILE A 263 17.14 18.58 -13.21
N SER A 264 18.10 18.83 -12.33
CA SER A 264 19.52 18.80 -12.62
C SER A 264 20.02 17.41 -13.01
N TYR A 265 21.23 17.32 -13.55
CA TYR A 265 21.87 16.09 -14.05
C TYR A 265 21.02 15.39 -15.13
N ASN A 266 20.55 16.19 -16.08
CA ASN A 266 19.91 15.79 -17.32
C ASN A 266 20.66 16.35 -18.52
N LEU A 267 20.14 16.15 -19.73
CA LEU A 267 20.69 16.64 -20.98
C LEU A 267 19.93 17.87 -21.51
N PHE A 268 19.23 18.59 -20.65
CA PHE A 268 18.55 19.82 -21.03
C PHE A 268 19.55 20.87 -21.52
N ASN A 269 19.09 21.76 -22.38
CA ASN A 269 19.90 22.80 -22.99
C ASN A 269 19.09 24.11 -23.15
N GLY A 270 19.77 25.15 -23.68
CA GLY A 270 19.14 26.43 -23.92
C GLY A 270 19.06 27.34 -22.68
N PRO A 271 18.59 28.57 -22.86
CA PRO A 271 18.52 29.54 -21.81
C PRO A 271 17.37 29.24 -20.84
N VAL A 272 17.56 29.64 -19.58
CA VAL A 272 16.59 29.49 -18.50
C VAL A 272 16.44 30.79 -17.73
N SER A 273 15.28 31.01 -17.11
CA SER A 273 15.09 32.16 -16.26
C SER A 273 15.79 32.00 -14.92
N LYS A 274 16.20 33.12 -14.32
CA LYS A 274 16.76 33.14 -12.98
C LYS A 274 15.82 32.51 -11.95
N ASN A 275 14.52 32.73 -12.08
CA ASN A 275 13.50 32.16 -11.17
C ASN A 275 13.51 30.62 -11.16
N LEU A 276 13.73 29.96 -12.30
CA LEU A 276 13.88 28.51 -12.36
C LEU A 276 15.20 28.03 -11.77
N VAL A 277 16.29 28.76 -12.03
CA VAL A 277 17.61 28.46 -11.44
C VAL A 277 17.52 28.49 -9.91
N ASP A 278 16.93 29.54 -9.35
CA ASP A 278 16.80 29.72 -7.89
C ASP A 278 15.87 28.67 -7.24
N LYS A 279 14.97 28.04 -8.01
CA LYS A 279 14.07 26.98 -7.50
C LYS A 279 14.70 25.59 -7.56
N ASP A 280 15.63 25.32 -8.44
CA ASP A 280 16.25 23.99 -8.58
C ASP A 280 17.31 23.79 -7.50
N ALA A 281 17.27 22.64 -6.83
CA ALA A 281 18.16 22.30 -5.72
C ALA A 281 19.67 22.36 -6.05
N LEU A 282 20.03 22.24 -7.34
CA LEU A 282 21.41 22.24 -7.85
C LEU A 282 21.66 23.30 -8.93
N ASN A 283 20.86 24.39 -8.92
CA ASN A 283 20.95 25.52 -9.83
C ASN A 283 20.96 25.12 -11.30
N LEU A 284 20.14 24.15 -11.68
CA LEU A 284 20.03 23.61 -13.04
C LEU A 284 21.38 23.15 -13.63
N THR A 285 22.14 22.42 -12.81
CA THR A 285 23.38 21.77 -13.25
C THR A 285 23.05 20.62 -14.23
N MET A 286 23.55 20.69 -15.45
CA MET A 286 23.24 19.72 -16.52
C MET A 286 24.46 18.91 -16.94
N LEU A 287 24.22 17.84 -17.69
CA LEU A 287 25.23 17.03 -18.33
C LEU A 287 25.24 17.32 -19.85
N THR A 288 26.42 17.38 -20.44
CA THR A 288 26.55 17.29 -21.90
C THR A 288 26.44 15.82 -22.33
N SER A 289 26.24 15.57 -23.62
CA SER A 289 26.28 14.22 -24.22
C SER A 289 27.60 13.46 -23.98
N LYS A 290 28.68 14.19 -23.58
CA LYS A 290 29.99 13.61 -23.24
C LYS A 290 30.18 13.47 -21.71
N GLY A 291 29.11 13.65 -20.92
CA GLY A 291 29.15 13.55 -19.45
C GLY A 291 29.83 14.73 -18.74
N LYS A 292 30.14 15.86 -19.45
CA LYS A 292 30.70 17.05 -18.81
C LYS A 292 29.58 17.83 -18.13
N VAL A 293 29.82 18.25 -16.88
CA VAL A 293 28.91 19.11 -16.10
C VAL A 293 28.95 20.54 -16.65
N VAL A 294 27.79 21.14 -16.87
CA VAL A 294 27.59 22.51 -17.33
C VAL A 294 26.41 23.16 -16.60
N LEU A 295 26.48 24.47 -16.42
CA LEU A 295 25.34 25.28 -15.99
C LEU A 295 24.61 25.80 -17.23
N LEU A 296 23.30 25.92 -17.17
CA LEU A 296 22.52 26.53 -18.24
C LEU A 296 22.69 28.08 -18.21
N GLU A 297 22.64 28.69 -19.39
CA GLU A 297 22.68 30.15 -19.52
C GLU A 297 21.43 30.77 -18.90
N THR A 298 21.63 31.75 -18.04
CA THR A 298 20.53 32.45 -17.34
C THR A 298 20.18 33.72 -18.10
N ILE A 299 18.91 33.96 -18.40
CA ILE A 299 18.34 35.14 -19.05
C ILE A 299 17.37 35.89 -18.14
#